data_4ebc8f4b8fd3d162db0b6d4f5d0a08e9
#
_entry.id   4ebc8f4b8fd3d162db0b6d4f5d0a08e9
#
_cell.length_a   1.000
_cell.length_b   1.000
_cell.length_c   1.000
_cell.angle_alpha   90.00
_cell.angle_beta   90.00
_cell.angle_gamma   90.00
#
_symmetry.space_group_name_H-M   'P 1'
#
loop_
_entity.id
_entity.type
_entity.pdbx_description
1 polymer ?
#
loop_
_entity_poly.entity_id
_entity_poly.type
_entity_poly.pdbx_seq_one_letter_code
_entity_poly.pdbx_strand_id
1 'polypeptide(L)'
;MTRNILAAVDDMFFAAKIRATAEALGVIIKFHRRLEGLVHAAGEQSPDLIIVDLHNQKLNPIHLAHELKANESLKAIPLLGFFSHVQTDLQRAALEAGYDHVIPRSVFSRDLPKILGEGASFS
;
A
#
# COMPACT_ATOMS: atom_id res chain seq x y z
N MET A 1 -14.44 11.53 -9.66
CA MET A 1 -14.25 11.38 -8.21
C MET A 1 -12.77 11.28 -7.88
N THR A 2 -12.37 11.86 -6.78
CA THR A 2 -10.98 11.87 -6.38
C THR A 2 -10.59 10.54 -5.73
N ARG A 3 -9.51 9.92 -6.21
CA ARG A 3 -8.99 8.70 -5.59
C ARG A 3 -8.34 9.06 -4.26
N ASN A 4 -8.49 8.17 -3.30
CA ASN A 4 -7.98 8.30 -1.95
C ASN A 4 -7.13 7.07 -1.63
N ILE A 5 -5.84 7.29 -1.32
CA ILE A 5 -4.89 6.21 -1.11
C ILE A 5 -4.23 6.36 0.27
N LEU A 6 -4.03 5.25 0.95
CA LEU A 6 -3.25 5.21 2.18
C LEU A 6 -1.94 4.49 1.90
N ALA A 7 -0.85 4.95 2.49
CA ALA A 7 0.47 4.38 2.26
C ALA A 7 1.25 4.23 3.56
N ALA A 8 1.95 3.12 3.69
CA ALA A 8 2.86 2.84 4.79
C ALA A 8 4.27 2.73 4.22
N VAL A 9 4.89 3.86 3.93
CA VAL A 9 6.22 3.97 3.35
C VAL A 9 7.06 4.85 4.26
N ASP A 10 8.11 4.27 4.83
CA ASP A 10 8.96 4.96 5.82
C ASP A 10 10.13 5.72 5.20
N ASP A 11 10.52 5.39 3.98
CA ASP A 11 11.60 6.08 3.26
C ASP A 11 11.10 7.47 2.82
N MET A 12 11.68 8.52 3.41
CA MET A 12 11.24 9.90 3.18
C MET A 12 11.39 10.35 1.74
N PHE A 13 12.47 9.92 1.07
CA PHE A 13 12.69 10.30 -0.32
C PHE A 13 11.69 9.63 -1.24
N PHE A 14 11.42 8.37 -1.00
CA PHE A 14 10.46 7.64 -1.80
C PHE A 14 9.04 8.13 -1.55
N ALA A 15 8.71 8.41 -0.28
CA ALA A 15 7.41 8.99 0.07
C ALA A 15 7.20 10.33 -0.63
N ALA A 16 8.24 11.17 -0.70
CA ALA A 16 8.16 12.45 -1.39
C ALA A 16 7.86 12.27 -2.88
N LYS A 17 8.50 11.29 -3.51
CA LYS A 17 8.25 10.98 -4.92
C LYS A 17 6.80 10.52 -5.15
N ILE A 18 6.31 9.66 -4.27
CA ILE A 18 4.94 9.19 -4.35
C ILE A 18 3.96 10.36 -4.18
N ARG A 19 4.23 11.22 -3.21
CA ARG A 19 3.38 12.38 -2.95
C ARG A 19 3.34 13.33 -4.15
N ALA A 20 4.50 13.61 -4.74
CA ALA A 20 4.57 14.50 -5.89
C ALA A 20 3.78 13.93 -7.09
N THR A 21 3.89 12.63 -7.32
CA THR A 21 3.15 11.97 -8.39
C THR A 21 1.64 12.03 -8.12
N ALA A 22 1.24 11.81 -6.87
CA ALA A 22 -0.17 11.89 -6.49
C ALA A 22 -0.73 13.29 -6.72
N GLU A 23 0.02 14.32 -6.32
CA GLU A 23 -0.40 15.71 -6.52
C GLU A 23 -0.59 16.02 -8.00
N ALA A 24 0.34 15.58 -8.84
CA ALA A 24 0.25 15.82 -10.28
C ALA A 24 -0.98 15.16 -10.90
N LEU A 25 -1.45 14.06 -10.30
CA LEU A 25 -2.63 13.33 -10.80
C LEU A 25 -3.93 13.75 -10.13
N GLY A 26 -3.87 14.62 -9.14
CA GLY A 26 -5.07 14.99 -8.38
C GLY A 26 -5.54 13.89 -7.44
N VAL A 27 -4.63 13.01 -7.02
CA VAL A 27 -4.93 11.90 -6.12
C VAL A 27 -4.58 12.30 -4.69
N ILE A 28 -5.46 12.00 -3.75
CA ILE A 28 -5.21 12.24 -2.34
C ILE A 28 -4.47 11.04 -1.77
N ILE A 29 -3.32 11.28 -1.15
CA ILE A 29 -2.56 10.22 -0.49
C ILE A 29 -2.18 10.65 0.92
N LYS A 30 -2.32 9.74 1.87
CA LYS A 30 -1.94 9.98 3.26
C LYS A 30 -1.03 8.86 3.72
N PHE A 31 0.01 9.24 4.47
CA PHE A 31 1.01 8.31 4.96
C PHE A 31 0.80 8.03 6.44
N HIS A 32 0.90 6.77 6.82
CA HIS A 32 0.78 6.33 8.21
C HIS A 32 1.96 5.47 8.58
N ARG A 33 2.49 5.69 9.77
CA ARG A 33 3.67 4.96 10.26
C ARG A 33 3.32 3.78 11.16
N ARG A 34 2.10 3.77 11.69
CA ARG A 34 1.66 2.74 12.63
C ARG A 34 0.49 1.96 12.08
N LEU A 35 0.49 0.66 12.41
CA LEU A 35 -0.57 -0.24 11.98
C LEU A 35 -1.94 0.26 12.44
N GLU A 36 -2.05 0.64 13.71
CA GLU A 36 -3.33 1.07 14.28
C GLU A 36 -3.86 2.31 13.57
N GLY A 37 -2.97 3.26 13.28
CA GLY A 37 -3.36 4.48 12.58
C GLY A 37 -3.83 4.20 11.16
N LEU A 38 -3.15 3.29 10.48
CA LEU A 38 -3.53 2.93 9.12
C LEU A 38 -4.88 2.21 9.09
N VAL A 39 -5.08 1.24 9.98
CA VAL A 39 -6.34 0.50 10.05
C VAL A 39 -7.49 1.44 10.39
N HIS A 40 -7.29 2.34 11.35
CA HIS A 40 -8.30 3.32 11.72
C HIS A 40 -8.65 4.22 10.52
N ALA A 41 -7.63 4.72 9.83
CA ALA A 41 -7.84 5.58 8.67
C ALA A 41 -8.56 4.84 7.55
N ALA A 42 -8.28 3.55 7.37
CA ALA A 42 -8.96 2.74 6.36
C ALA A 42 -10.45 2.65 6.65
N GLY A 43 -10.81 2.50 7.92
CA GLY A 43 -12.22 2.46 8.33
C GLY A 43 -12.92 3.80 8.15
N GLU A 44 -12.20 4.90 8.37
CA GLU A 44 -12.77 6.24 8.27
C GLU A 44 -12.92 6.71 6.83
N GLN A 45 -11.94 6.39 5.97
CA GLN A 45 -11.82 7.00 4.66
C GLN A 45 -12.22 6.09 3.50
N SER A 46 -12.34 4.81 3.74
CA SER A 46 -12.65 3.82 2.69
C SER A 46 -11.76 4.04 1.46
N PRO A 47 -10.44 3.88 1.60
CA PRO A 47 -9.52 4.21 0.52
C PRO A 47 -9.70 3.28 -0.68
N ASP A 48 -9.26 3.76 -1.84
CA ASP A 48 -9.28 2.98 -3.07
C ASP A 48 -8.13 1.99 -3.17
N LEU A 49 -7.07 2.23 -2.41
CA LEU A 49 -5.87 1.40 -2.43
C LEU A 49 -5.04 1.65 -1.17
N ILE A 50 -4.43 0.59 -0.65
CA ILE A 50 -3.45 0.70 0.43
C ILE A 50 -2.11 0.18 -0.10
N ILE A 51 -1.06 0.98 0.04
CA ILE A 51 0.29 0.68 -0.44
C ILE A 51 1.21 0.46 0.77
N VAL A 52 1.96 -0.63 0.77
CA VAL A 52 2.81 -0.98 1.90
C VAL A 52 4.21 -1.38 1.44
N ASP A 53 5.22 -0.79 2.07
CA ASP A 53 6.59 -1.25 1.93
C ASP A 53 6.75 -2.51 2.79
N LEU A 54 6.95 -3.66 2.16
CA LEU A 54 7.02 -4.94 2.87
C LEU A 54 8.24 -5.06 3.78
N HIS A 55 9.22 -4.19 3.63
CA HIS A 55 10.39 -4.15 4.52
C HIS A 55 10.22 -3.20 5.70
N ASN A 56 9.06 -2.56 5.82
CA ASN A 56 8.77 -1.65 6.93
C ASN A 56 8.35 -2.45 8.16
N GLN A 57 9.34 -2.94 8.90
CA GLN A 57 9.09 -3.83 10.03
C GLN A 57 8.36 -3.15 11.19
N LYS A 58 8.50 -1.83 11.31
CA LYS A 58 7.79 -1.09 12.36
C LYS A 58 6.28 -1.18 12.21
N LEU A 59 5.83 -1.29 10.97
CA LEU A 59 4.41 -1.41 10.68
C LEU A 59 3.91 -2.84 10.84
N ASN A 60 4.77 -3.83 10.71
CA ASN A 60 4.43 -5.25 10.67
C ASN A 60 3.46 -5.55 9.51
N PRO A 61 3.98 -5.54 8.26
CA PRO A 61 3.13 -5.65 7.06
C PRO A 61 2.27 -6.92 6.99
N ILE A 62 2.76 -8.04 7.51
CA ILE A 62 2.00 -9.29 7.47
C ILE A 62 0.80 -9.21 8.42
N HIS A 63 1.03 -8.73 9.64
CA HIS A 63 -0.04 -8.56 10.61
C HIS A 63 -1.07 -7.54 10.12
N LEU A 64 -0.62 -6.47 9.46
CA LEU A 64 -1.52 -5.49 8.88
C LEU A 64 -2.49 -6.15 7.90
N ALA A 65 -1.98 -7.01 7.02
CA ALA A 65 -2.83 -7.70 6.06
C ALA A 65 -3.84 -8.59 6.77
N HIS A 66 -3.42 -9.32 7.80
CA HIS A 66 -4.33 -10.16 8.57
C HIS A 66 -5.46 -9.32 9.19
N GLU A 67 -5.13 -8.18 9.77
CA GLU A 67 -6.13 -7.31 10.37
C GLU A 67 -7.11 -6.76 9.35
N LEU A 68 -6.61 -6.30 8.21
CA LEU A 68 -7.48 -5.76 7.16
C LEU A 68 -8.40 -6.82 6.57
N LYS A 69 -7.85 -8.00 6.31
CA LYS A 69 -8.63 -9.07 5.66
C LYS A 69 -9.60 -9.75 6.61
N ALA A 70 -9.36 -9.66 7.92
CA ALA A 70 -10.30 -10.20 8.92
C ALA A 70 -11.48 -9.28 9.18
N ASN A 71 -11.42 -8.05 8.71
CA ASN A 71 -12.46 -7.05 8.94
C ASN A 71 -13.41 -6.98 7.75
N GLU A 72 -14.68 -7.29 7.97
CA GLU A 72 -15.68 -7.31 6.89
C GLU A 72 -15.78 -6.00 6.13
N SER A 73 -15.57 -4.87 6.82
CA SER A 73 -15.65 -3.55 6.20
C SER A 73 -14.41 -3.19 5.39
N LEU A 74 -13.27 -3.85 5.64
CA LEU A 74 -11.99 -3.46 5.07
C LEU A 74 -11.41 -4.49 4.10
N LYS A 75 -11.88 -5.73 4.16
CA LYS A 75 -11.25 -6.83 3.41
C LYS A 75 -11.28 -6.65 1.89
N ALA A 76 -12.20 -5.85 1.38
CA ALA A 76 -12.31 -5.63 -0.06
C ALA A 76 -11.38 -4.53 -0.58
N ILE A 77 -10.74 -3.75 0.31
CA ILE A 77 -9.83 -2.69 -0.10
C ILE A 77 -8.58 -3.33 -0.74
N PRO A 78 -8.24 -2.96 -1.98
CA PRO A 78 -7.03 -3.49 -2.62
C PRO A 78 -5.77 -3.17 -1.81
N LEU A 79 -4.91 -4.17 -1.63
CA LEU A 79 -3.71 -4.07 -0.82
C LEU A 79 -2.50 -4.44 -1.67
N LEU A 80 -1.59 -3.48 -1.85
CA LEU A 80 -0.39 -3.66 -2.66
C LEU A 80 0.85 -3.55 -1.79
N GLY A 81 1.71 -4.58 -1.85
CA GLY A 81 3.00 -4.55 -1.18
C GLY A 81 4.12 -4.49 -2.20
N PHE A 82 5.17 -3.71 -1.91
CA PHE A 82 6.36 -3.73 -2.75
C PHE A 82 7.58 -4.10 -1.92
N PHE A 83 8.58 -4.68 -2.57
CA PHE A 83 9.80 -5.13 -1.92
C PHE A 83 11.02 -4.62 -2.67
N SER A 84 12.09 -4.29 -1.90
CA SER A 84 13.35 -3.79 -2.46
C SER A 84 14.37 -4.91 -2.68
N HIS A 85 14.27 -5.97 -1.87
CA HIS A 85 15.18 -7.11 -1.94
C HIS A 85 14.35 -8.37 -2.12
N VAL A 86 14.81 -9.24 -3.01
CA VAL A 86 14.11 -10.51 -3.23
C VAL A 86 14.24 -11.38 -1.98
N GLN A 87 13.12 -11.63 -1.34
CA GLN A 87 13.00 -12.53 -0.20
C GLN A 87 11.77 -13.40 -0.46
N THR A 88 12.00 -14.59 -0.98
CA THR A 88 10.93 -15.47 -1.41
C THR A 88 9.93 -15.78 -0.29
N ASP A 89 10.45 -15.97 0.93
CA ASP A 89 9.58 -16.26 2.06
C ASP A 89 8.69 -15.07 2.41
N LEU A 90 9.24 -13.85 2.35
CA LEU A 90 8.45 -12.64 2.61
C LEU A 90 7.37 -12.44 1.57
N GLN A 91 7.73 -12.65 0.30
CA GLN A 91 6.76 -12.51 -0.80
C GLN A 91 5.62 -13.50 -0.66
N ARG A 92 5.96 -14.76 -0.34
CA ARG A 92 4.95 -15.80 -0.15
C ARG A 92 4.06 -15.47 1.06
N ALA A 93 4.68 -15.06 2.17
CA ALA A 93 3.93 -14.70 3.37
C ALA A 93 2.97 -13.56 3.13
N ALA A 94 3.39 -12.56 2.33
CA ALA A 94 2.53 -11.43 2.01
C ALA A 94 1.32 -11.87 1.18
N LEU A 95 1.54 -12.68 0.17
CA LEU A 95 0.44 -13.19 -0.65
C LEU A 95 -0.52 -14.04 0.18
N GLU A 96 0.01 -14.90 1.04
CA GLU A 96 -0.82 -15.74 1.91
C GLU A 96 -1.60 -14.92 2.93
N ALA A 97 -1.02 -13.81 3.39
CA ALA A 97 -1.68 -12.94 4.35
C ALA A 97 -2.81 -12.11 3.73
N GLY A 98 -2.85 -12.01 2.40
CA GLY A 98 -3.94 -11.34 1.73
C GLY A 98 -3.56 -10.14 0.85
N TYR A 99 -2.27 -9.90 0.61
CA TYR A 99 -1.88 -8.86 -0.34
C TYR A 99 -2.36 -9.24 -1.73
N ASP A 100 -3.06 -8.33 -2.36
CA ASP A 100 -3.58 -8.57 -3.71
C ASP A 100 -2.49 -8.49 -4.77
N HIS A 101 -1.48 -7.65 -4.52
CA HIS A 101 -0.34 -7.49 -5.41
C HIS A 101 0.93 -7.39 -4.60
N VAL A 102 1.97 -8.12 -5.03
CA VAL A 102 3.30 -8.08 -4.42
C VAL A 102 4.30 -7.90 -5.56
N ILE A 103 4.89 -6.71 -5.66
CA ILE A 103 5.73 -6.34 -6.80
C ILE A 103 7.07 -5.76 -6.36
N PRO A 104 8.11 -5.85 -7.20
CA PRO A 104 9.39 -5.19 -6.91
C PRO A 104 9.23 -3.68 -6.87
N ARG A 105 10.04 -3.03 -6.04
CA ARG A 105 10.04 -1.57 -5.94
C ARG A 105 10.32 -0.91 -7.29
N SER A 106 11.17 -1.51 -8.12
CA SER A 106 11.47 -0.98 -9.45
C SER A 106 10.24 -0.94 -10.35
N VAL A 107 9.41 -1.98 -10.28
CA VAL A 107 8.15 -2.02 -11.04
C VAL A 107 7.17 -1.01 -10.48
N PHE A 108 7.08 -0.94 -9.16
CA PHE A 108 6.21 0.03 -8.49
C PHE A 108 6.57 1.46 -8.90
N SER A 109 7.87 1.77 -8.88
CA SER A 109 8.36 3.10 -9.24
C SER A 109 8.11 3.42 -10.71
N ARG A 110 8.34 2.44 -11.60
CA ARG A 110 8.12 2.61 -13.04
C ARG A 110 6.65 2.89 -13.35
N ASP A 111 5.74 2.16 -12.70
CA ASP A 111 4.32 2.23 -13.01
C ASP A 111 3.55 3.10 -12.02
N LEU A 112 4.25 3.91 -11.24
CA LEU A 112 3.65 4.71 -10.17
C LEU A 112 2.47 5.56 -10.61
N PRO A 113 2.55 6.32 -11.72
CA PRO A 113 1.39 7.11 -12.15
C PRO A 113 0.17 6.24 -12.46
N LYS A 114 0.39 5.09 -13.08
CA LYS A 114 -0.70 4.18 -13.40
C LYS A 114 -1.31 3.58 -12.14
N ILE A 115 -0.47 3.17 -11.20
CA ILE A 115 -0.93 2.57 -9.95
C ILE A 115 -1.77 3.58 -9.16
N LEU A 116 -1.29 4.81 -9.02
CA LEU A 116 -2.00 5.84 -8.27
C LEU A 116 -3.27 6.26 -8.98
N GLY A 117 -3.24 6.36 -10.30
CA GLY A 117 -4.38 6.82 -11.08
C GLY A 117 -5.45 5.76 -11.31
N GLU A 118 -5.04 4.51 -11.51
CA GLU A 118 -5.95 3.42 -11.86
C GLU A 118 -6.11 2.36 -10.77
N GLY A 119 -5.29 2.46 -9.72
CA GLY A 119 -5.35 1.51 -8.64
C GLY A 119 -4.75 0.17 -8.99
N ALA A 120 -5.36 -0.89 -8.48
CA ALA A 120 -4.82 -2.24 -8.61
C ALA A 120 -5.24 -2.96 -9.89
N SER A 121 -5.75 -2.24 -10.87
CA SER A 121 -6.18 -2.83 -12.13
C SER A 121 -5.02 -3.15 -13.09
N PHE A 122 -3.81 -2.71 -12.77
CA PHE A 122 -2.63 -3.07 -13.54
C PHE A 122 -2.23 -4.51 -13.25
N SER A 123 -1.63 -5.16 -14.17
CA SER A 123 -1.15 -6.53 -13.96
C SER A 123 0.00 -6.84 -14.90
#